data_667adb9f800b31d704970116ddade227
#
_entry.id   667adb9f800b31d704970116ddade227
#
_cell.length_a   1.000
_cell.length_b   1.000
_cell.length_c   1.000
_cell.angle_alpha   90.00
_cell.angle_beta   90.00
_cell.angle_gamma   90.00
#
_symmetry.space_group_name_H-M   'P 1'
#
loop_
_entity.id
_entity.type
_entity.pdbx_description
1 polymer ?
#
loop_
_entity_poly.entity_id
_entity_poly.type
_entity_poly.pdbx_seq_one_letter_code
_entity_poly.pdbx_strand_id
1 'polypeptide(L)'
;DALNPKVMETELSGTNLSFVIPEANQLREFVVIQLDKTIPSISAKAAQMVINQNLHGTEQVDMVIISPLAFKSEAERLQKAHEEKDGLIIRIFTPEEIYNEFSSGTPDATAYRRLMKMFYDRNKDNAKAPKYLLLFGDGAFDNRFLTKDWKDVSENERNNMLLTYQTTESLDMYSYPADDYFGFLEDDSENAIYNYNSNKDEYPTSTATLNIGIGRFPVRTRKQATQVVDKIISYMNNSDLGMWKNNLCFIADDGSNADKYDPVHQVDTEQLTIMLEENKNSK
;
A
#
# COMPACT_ATOMS: atom_id res chain seq x y z
N ASP A 1 4.82 -23.06 19.71
CA ASP A 1 3.75 -23.01 18.70
C ASP A 1 2.65 -22.08 19.20
N ALA A 2 2.50 -20.89 18.58
CA ALA A 2 1.53 -19.88 18.97
C ALA A 2 0.07 -20.40 18.87
N LEU A 3 -0.17 -21.38 18.00
CA LEU A 3 -1.48 -22.02 17.81
C LEU A 3 -1.77 -23.12 18.83
N ASN A 4 -0.74 -23.57 19.55
CA ASN A 4 -0.88 -24.62 20.55
C ASN A 4 0.06 -24.36 21.73
N PRO A 5 -0.20 -23.32 22.54
CA PRO A 5 0.62 -22.93 23.66
C PRO A 5 0.60 -24.02 24.74
N LYS A 6 1.77 -24.32 25.29
CA LYS A 6 1.93 -25.23 26.41
C LYS A 6 2.40 -24.49 27.64
N VAL A 7 1.80 -24.78 28.79
CA VAL A 7 2.29 -24.28 30.06
C VAL A 7 3.55 -25.05 30.43
N MET A 8 4.61 -24.32 30.75
CA MET A 8 5.90 -24.91 31.17
C MET A 8 5.90 -25.09 32.69
N GLU A 9 6.47 -26.21 33.15
CA GLU A 9 6.82 -26.34 34.57
C GLU A 9 7.95 -25.37 34.88
N THR A 10 7.76 -24.55 35.88
CA THR A 10 8.66 -23.47 36.25
C THR A 10 9.00 -23.52 37.71
N GLU A 11 10.23 -23.15 38.05
CA GLU A 11 10.71 -22.98 39.42
C GLU A 11 11.05 -21.51 39.66
N LEU A 12 10.49 -20.93 40.71
CA LEU A 12 10.73 -19.55 41.11
C LEU A 12 11.68 -19.51 42.31
N SER A 13 12.88 -18.96 42.16
CA SER A 13 13.83 -18.73 43.22
C SER A 13 14.15 -17.24 43.35
N GLY A 14 13.58 -16.58 44.33
CA GLY A 14 13.65 -15.13 44.48
C GLY A 14 12.98 -14.42 43.31
N THR A 15 13.74 -13.67 42.52
CA THR A 15 13.25 -12.99 41.30
C THR A 15 13.54 -13.77 40.02
N ASN A 16 14.20 -14.93 40.12
CA ASN A 16 14.60 -15.72 38.96
C ASN A 16 13.55 -16.83 38.69
N LEU A 17 13.00 -16.83 37.50
CA LEU A 17 12.17 -17.90 36.99
C LEU A 17 12.99 -18.81 36.11
N SER A 18 13.04 -20.08 36.40
CA SER A 18 13.75 -21.11 35.65
C SER A 18 12.78 -22.17 35.12
N PHE A 19 13.10 -22.72 33.97
CA PHE A 19 12.39 -23.85 33.36
C PHE A 19 13.31 -24.65 32.45
N VAL A 20 12.97 -25.89 32.21
CA VAL A 20 13.78 -26.80 31.39
C VAL A 20 13.16 -26.92 29.98
N ILE A 21 13.98 -26.76 28.97
CA ILE A 21 13.64 -27.03 27.59
C ILE A 21 14.15 -28.44 27.25
N PRO A 22 13.26 -29.43 27.01
CA PRO A 22 13.69 -30.81 26.80
C PRO A 22 14.45 -31.03 25.51
N GLU A 23 14.26 -30.17 24.50
CA GLU A 23 14.93 -30.25 23.20
C GLU A 23 15.19 -28.84 22.65
N ALA A 24 16.44 -28.58 22.20
CA ALA A 24 16.89 -27.26 21.71
C ALA A 24 17.14 -27.22 20.18
N ASN A 25 16.52 -28.13 19.42
CA ASN A 25 16.75 -28.28 17.98
C ASN A 25 15.77 -27.47 17.09
N GLN A 26 14.88 -26.71 17.71
CA GLN A 26 13.89 -25.86 17.01
C GLN A 26 13.80 -24.50 17.65
N LEU A 27 13.52 -23.47 16.85
CA LEU A 27 13.17 -22.14 17.38
C LEU A 27 11.89 -22.24 18.20
N ARG A 28 11.93 -21.72 19.43
CA ARG A 28 10.79 -21.70 20.35
C ARG A 28 10.59 -20.29 20.88
N GLU A 29 9.35 -19.91 20.98
CA GLU A 29 8.95 -18.64 21.59
C GLU A 29 8.34 -18.91 22.97
N PHE A 30 8.73 -18.09 23.95
CA PHE A 30 8.24 -18.16 25.31
C PHE A 30 7.64 -16.84 25.73
N VAL A 31 6.49 -16.90 26.41
CA VAL A 31 5.84 -15.73 27.01
C VAL A 31 5.77 -15.93 28.50
N VAL A 32 6.30 -14.97 29.26
CA VAL A 32 6.19 -14.95 30.72
C VAL A 32 5.14 -13.93 31.13
N ILE A 33 4.17 -14.36 31.92
CA ILE A 33 3.08 -13.52 32.41
C ILE A 33 3.12 -13.50 33.93
N GLN A 34 3.13 -12.32 34.52
CA GLN A 34 3.01 -12.14 35.96
C GLN A 34 1.52 -12.01 36.33
N LEU A 35 0.97 -13.05 36.97
CA LEU A 35 -0.48 -13.16 37.23
C LEU A 35 -1.00 -12.23 38.33
N ASP A 36 -0.12 -11.70 39.18
CA ASP A 36 -0.45 -10.74 40.24
C ASP A 36 -0.57 -9.29 39.76
N LYS A 37 -0.22 -9.03 38.49
CA LYS A 37 -0.38 -7.73 37.85
C LYS A 37 -1.63 -7.70 36.98
N THR A 38 -2.15 -6.48 36.77
CA THR A 38 -3.27 -6.27 35.89
C THR A 38 -2.93 -6.73 34.46
N ILE A 39 -3.52 -7.81 34.03
CA ILE A 39 -3.41 -8.26 32.64
C ILE A 39 -4.35 -7.38 31.81
N PRO A 40 -3.87 -6.77 30.71
CA PRO A 40 -4.73 -6.00 29.85
C PRO A 40 -5.92 -6.85 29.38
N SER A 41 -7.13 -6.37 29.58
CA SER A 41 -8.34 -7.05 29.15
C SER A 41 -9.00 -6.24 28.03
N ILE A 42 -9.54 -6.94 27.04
CA ILE A 42 -10.35 -6.31 26.00
C ILE A 42 -11.70 -5.94 26.64
N SER A 43 -12.03 -4.65 26.62
CA SER A 43 -13.34 -4.20 27.10
C SER A 43 -14.43 -4.70 26.15
N ALA A 44 -15.59 -5.11 26.66
CA ALA A 44 -16.73 -5.49 25.84
C ALA A 44 -17.18 -4.34 24.89
N LYS A 45 -16.87 -3.08 25.23
CA LYS A 45 -17.13 -1.92 24.35
C LYS A 45 -16.17 -1.84 23.16
N ALA A 46 -15.01 -2.48 23.24
CA ALA A 46 -14.06 -2.55 22.13
C ALA A 46 -14.36 -3.72 21.17
N ALA A 47 -15.24 -4.64 21.57
CA ALA A 47 -15.70 -5.72 20.70
C ALA A 47 -16.88 -5.22 19.86
N GLN A 48 -16.75 -5.27 18.54
CA GLN A 48 -17.80 -4.90 17.60
C GLN A 48 -18.17 -6.11 16.74
N MET A 49 -19.44 -6.18 16.35
CA MET A 49 -19.85 -7.17 15.35
C MET A 49 -19.36 -6.75 13.99
N VAL A 50 -18.65 -7.63 13.32
CA VAL A 50 -18.29 -7.46 11.91
C VAL A 50 -19.53 -7.76 11.06
N ILE A 51 -19.84 -6.87 10.13
CA ILE A 51 -20.92 -7.08 9.16
C ILE A 51 -20.55 -8.30 8.31
N ASN A 52 -21.51 -9.20 8.08
CA ASN A 52 -21.28 -10.34 7.20
C ASN A 52 -20.99 -9.84 5.79
N GLN A 53 -19.84 -10.23 5.25
CA GLN A 53 -19.32 -9.80 3.95
C GLN A 53 -18.73 -11.00 3.20
N ASN A 54 -18.52 -10.86 1.90
CA ASN A 54 -17.87 -11.86 1.06
C ASN A 54 -17.17 -11.19 -0.13
N LEU A 55 -15.99 -10.67 0.10
CA LEU A 55 -15.16 -10.05 -0.95
C LEU A 55 -14.66 -11.12 -1.93
N HIS A 56 -14.43 -12.34 -1.43
CA HIS A 56 -14.05 -13.48 -2.27
C HIS A 56 -15.16 -13.85 -3.28
N GLY A 57 -16.41 -13.52 -3.02
CA GLY A 57 -17.52 -13.71 -3.94
C GLY A 57 -17.71 -12.58 -4.95
N THR A 58 -16.90 -11.52 -4.90
CA THR A 58 -17.02 -10.40 -5.83
C THR A 58 -16.69 -10.84 -7.27
N GLU A 59 -17.52 -10.41 -8.20
CA GLU A 59 -17.28 -10.61 -9.62
C GLU A 59 -16.03 -9.87 -10.10
N GLN A 60 -15.53 -10.25 -11.28
CA GLN A 60 -14.33 -9.65 -11.86
C GLN A 60 -14.50 -8.15 -12.13
N VAL A 61 -13.41 -7.41 -11.94
CA VAL A 61 -13.36 -5.95 -12.07
C VAL A 61 -12.18 -5.52 -12.94
N ASP A 62 -12.31 -4.37 -13.60
CA ASP A 62 -11.21 -3.70 -14.30
C ASP A 62 -10.38 -2.85 -13.34
N MET A 63 -11.04 -2.23 -12.33
CA MET A 63 -10.41 -1.32 -11.39
C MET A 63 -10.93 -1.54 -9.97
N VAL A 64 -10.03 -1.51 -9.01
CA VAL A 64 -10.35 -1.45 -7.58
C VAL A 64 -10.02 -0.07 -7.04
N ILE A 65 -10.92 0.50 -6.25
CA ILE A 65 -10.69 1.70 -5.44
C ILE A 65 -10.70 1.29 -3.98
N ILE A 66 -9.59 1.48 -3.27
CA ILE A 66 -9.52 1.32 -1.81
C ILE A 66 -9.70 2.72 -1.22
N SER A 67 -10.74 2.90 -0.41
CA SER A 67 -11.12 4.21 0.12
C SER A 67 -11.58 4.11 1.56
N PRO A 68 -11.08 4.98 2.47
CA PRO A 68 -11.68 5.15 3.79
C PRO A 68 -13.16 5.52 3.65
N LEU A 69 -13.96 5.10 4.61
CA LEU A 69 -15.41 5.35 4.60
C LEU A 69 -15.74 6.86 4.48
N ALA A 70 -14.88 7.72 5.01
CA ALA A 70 -15.04 9.18 4.94
C ALA A 70 -15.04 9.74 3.51
N PHE A 71 -14.41 9.04 2.54
CA PHE A 71 -14.30 9.47 1.14
C PHE A 71 -15.17 8.66 0.20
N LYS A 72 -15.96 7.71 0.72
CA LYS A 72 -16.77 6.78 -0.08
C LYS A 72 -17.65 7.50 -1.12
N SER A 73 -18.32 8.58 -0.73
CA SER A 73 -19.17 9.36 -1.65
C SER A 73 -18.39 9.95 -2.82
N GLU A 74 -17.16 10.38 -2.59
CA GLU A 74 -16.30 10.92 -3.65
C GLU A 74 -15.73 9.80 -4.53
N ALA A 75 -15.41 8.66 -3.93
CA ALA A 75 -15.01 7.46 -4.68
C ALA A 75 -16.15 6.96 -5.58
N GLU A 76 -17.40 6.97 -5.11
CA GLU A 76 -18.59 6.62 -5.90
C GLU A 76 -18.83 7.59 -7.06
N ARG A 77 -18.58 8.90 -6.87
CA ARG A 77 -18.63 9.89 -7.95
C ARG A 77 -17.60 9.59 -9.04
N LEU A 78 -16.36 9.26 -8.62
CA LEU A 78 -15.29 8.91 -9.55
C LEU A 78 -15.58 7.60 -10.28
N GLN A 79 -16.04 6.58 -9.54
CA GLN A 79 -16.48 5.30 -10.10
C GLN A 79 -17.49 5.53 -11.23
N LYS A 80 -18.57 6.25 -10.94
CA LYS A 80 -19.61 6.54 -11.93
C LYS A 80 -19.07 7.24 -13.17
N ALA A 81 -18.18 8.22 -13.00
CA ALA A 81 -17.59 8.94 -14.11
C ALA A 81 -16.79 8.02 -15.05
N HIS A 82 -15.98 7.11 -14.50
CA HIS A 82 -15.22 6.15 -15.29
C HIS A 82 -16.08 5.04 -15.88
N GLU A 83 -17.10 4.56 -15.16
CA GLU A 83 -18.04 3.57 -15.69
C GLU A 83 -18.81 4.12 -16.90
N GLU A 84 -19.27 5.39 -16.82
CA GLU A 84 -20.01 6.04 -17.91
C GLU A 84 -19.12 6.41 -19.11
N LYS A 85 -17.90 6.87 -18.88
CA LYS A 85 -17.03 7.38 -19.94
C LYS A 85 -16.09 6.34 -20.53
N ASP A 86 -15.51 5.51 -19.68
CA ASP A 86 -14.47 4.56 -20.07
C ASP A 86 -14.97 3.12 -20.13
N GLY A 87 -16.19 2.86 -19.67
CA GLY A 87 -16.82 1.53 -19.66
C GLY A 87 -16.15 0.55 -18.69
N LEU A 88 -15.41 1.05 -17.67
CA LEU A 88 -14.72 0.24 -16.69
C LEU A 88 -15.70 -0.38 -15.69
N ILE A 89 -15.46 -1.61 -15.28
CA ILE A 89 -16.13 -2.24 -14.13
C ILE A 89 -15.32 -1.95 -12.89
N ILE A 90 -15.88 -1.16 -11.97
CA ILE A 90 -15.17 -0.67 -10.80
C ILE A 90 -15.83 -1.15 -9.50
N ARG A 91 -15.01 -1.48 -8.49
CA ARG A 91 -15.50 -1.76 -7.13
C ARG A 91 -14.72 -0.94 -6.12
N ILE A 92 -15.44 -0.47 -5.11
CA ILE A 92 -14.90 0.30 -4.00
C ILE A 92 -14.93 -0.59 -2.76
N PHE A 93 -13.80 -0.70 -2.07
CA PHE A 93 -13.67 -1.40 -0.80
C PHE A 93 -13.07 -0.47 0.25
N THR A 94 -13.53 -0.63 1.49
CA THR A 94 -12.86 0.01 2.63
C THR A 94 -11.69 -0.83 3.11
N PRO A 95 -10.69 -0.22 3.75
CA PRO A 95 -9.59 -0.96 4.37
C PRO A 95 -10.07 -2.05 5.32
N GLU A 96 -11.07 -1.77 6.16
CA GLU A 96 -11.61 -2.69 7.15
C GLU A 96 -12.24 -3.93 6.50
N GLU A 97 -13.00 -3.74 5.42
CA GLU A 97 -13.56 -4.87 4.66
C GLU A 97 -12.44 -5.78 4.13
N ILE A 98 -11.37 -5.20 3.65
CA ILE A 98 -10.23 -5.96 3.12
C ILE A 98 -9.49 -6.67 4.26
N TYR A 99 -9.22 -5.98 5.38
CA TYR A 99 -8.53 -6.59 6.52
C TYR A 99 -9.29 -7.78 7.08
N ASN A 100 -10.61 -7.70 7.16
CA ASN A 100 -11.44 -8.77 7.69
C ASN A 100 -11.27 -10.08 6.93
N GLU A 101 -11.12 -10.05 5.60
CA GLU A 101 -11.01 -11.27 4.78
C GLU A 101 -9.57 -11.65 4.41
N PHE A 102 -8.65 -10.68 4.28
CA PHE A 102 -7.32 -10.93 3.76
C PHE A 102 -6.19 -10.86 4.81
N SER A 103 -6.50 -10.39 6.04
CA SER A 103 -5.53 -10.34 7.15
C SER A 103 -6.14 -10.58 8.53
N SER A 104 -7.24 -11.33 8.60
CA SER A 104 -7.92 -11.69 9.86
C SER A 104 -8.29 -10.48 10.73
N GLY A 105 -8.67 -9.36 10.12
CA GLY A 105 -9.04 -8.11 10.79
C GLY A 105 -7.86 -7.24 11.23
N THR A 106 -6.63 -7.69 11.00
CA THR A 106 -5.44 -6.90 11.35
C THR A 106 -5.08 -5.93 10.23
N PRO A 107 -4.84 -4.63 10.51
CA PRO A 107 -4.32 -3.71 9.52
C PRO A 107 -2.97 -4.19 8.97
N ASP A 108 -2.97 -4.59 7.70
CA ASP A 108 -1.82 -5.14 6.99
C ASP A 108 -1.85 -4.67 5.53
N ALA A 109 -0.81 -3.97 5.09
CA ALA A 109 -0.69 -3.52 3.71
C ALA A 109 -0.75 -4.69 2.70
N THR A 110 -0.23 -5.87 3.09
CA THR A 110 -0.28 -7.07 2.25
C THR A 110 -1.71 -7.50 1.92
N ALA A 111 -2.70 -7.15 2.75
CA ALA A 111 -4.11 -7.45 2.49
C ALA A 111 -4.60 -6.78 1.19
N TYR A 112 -4.14 -5.56 0.88
CA TYR A 112 -4.47 -4.87 -0.38
C TYR A 112 -3.91 -5.64 -1.59
N ARG A 113 -2.65 -6.09 -1.48
CA ARG A 113 -2.03 -6.91 -2.53
C ARG A 113 -2.77 -8.24 -2.71
N ARG A 114 -3.16 -8.91 -1.61
CA ARG A 114 -3.90 -10.19 -1.65
C ARG A 114 -5.27 -10.04 -2.33
N LEU A 115 -5.98 -8.95 -2.08
CA LEU A 115 -7.22 -8.64 -2.78
C LEU A 115 -6.98 -8.51 -4.30
N MET A 116 -5.98 -7.73 -4.71
CA MET A 116 -5.65 -7.56 -6.13
C MET A 116 -5.17 -8.86 -6.76
N LYS A 117 -4.34 -9.62 -6.04
CA LYS A 117 -3.88 -10.94 -6.49
C LYS A 117 -5.04 -11.92 -6.70
N MET A 118 -6.04 -11.92 -5.85
CA MET A 118 -7.24 -12.75 -6.02
C MET A 118 -7.95 -12.45 -7.36
N PHE A 119 -8.13 -11.18 -7.72
CA PHE A 119 -8.71 -10.81 -9.02
C PHE A 119 -7.79 -11.16 -10.18
N TYR A 120 -6.49 -10.95 -10.02
CA TYR A 120 -5.49 -11.26 -11.03
C TYR A 120 -5.43 -12.76 -11.32
N ASP A 121 -5.25 -13.60 -10.31
CA ASP A 121 -5.12 -15.07 -10.48
C ASP A 121 -6.35 -15.71 -11.13
N ARG A 122 -7.52 -15.14 -10.94
CA ARG A 122 -8.76 -15.61 -11.59
C ARG A 122 -8.76 -15.41 -13.09
N ASN A 123 -8.05 -14.39 -13.60
CA ASN A 123 -8.19 -13.95 -14.98
C ASN A 123 -6.88 -13.51 -15.64
N LYS A 124 -5.71 -13.83 -15.10
CA LYS A 124 -4.40 -13.38 -15.63
C LYS A 124 -4.15 -13.77 -17.09
N ASP A 125 -4.76 -14.86 -17.54
CA ASP A 125 -4.56 -15.39 -18.90
C ASP A 125 -5.59 -14.83 -19.90
N ASN A 126 -6.39 -13.85 -19.51
CA ASN A 126 -7.44 -13.31 -20.39
C ASN A 126 -7.60 -11.78 -20.22
N ALA A 127 -8.37 -11.18 -21.12
CA ALA A 127 -8.63 -9.74 -21.15
C ALA A 127 -9.43 -9.20 -19.94
N LYS A 128 -9.87 -10.06 -19.03
CA LYS A 128 -10.62 -9.69 -17.82
C LYS A 128 -9.74 -9.55 -16.58
N ALA A 129 -8.42 -9.65 -16.71
CA ALA A 129 -7.51 -9.34 -15.62
C ALA A 129 -7.74 -7.88 -15.13
N PRO A 130 -7.58 -7.61 -13.83
CA PRO A 130 -7.67 -6.26 -13.32
C PRO A 130 -6.59 -5.38 -13.96
N LYS A 131 -6.90 -4.12 -14.22
CA LYS A 131 -6.01 -3.18 -14.89
C LYS A 131 -5.46 -2.12 -13.95
N TYR A 132 -6.26 -1.73 -12.95
CA TYR A 132 -5.96 -0.57 -12.11
C TYR A 132 -6.27 -0.80 -10.64
N LEU A 133 -5.43 -0.19 -9.79
CA LEU A 133 -5.68 0.01 -8.37
C LEU A 133 -5.57 1.50 -8.04
N LEU A 134 -6.59 2.07 -7.43
CA LEU A 134 -6.52 3.41 -6.85
C LEU A 134 -6.57 3.33 -5.32
N LEU A 135 -5.54 3.86 -4.69
CA LEU A 135 -5.48 4.11 -3.27
C LEU A 135 -6.02 5.52 -2.99
N PHE A 136 -7.28 5.61 -2.61
CA PHE A 136 -7.96 6.89 -2.40
C PHE A 136 -7.79 7.36 -0.95
N GLY A 137 -6.60 7.77 -0.59
CA GLY A 137 -6.17 8.25 0.71
C GLY A 137 -4.67 8.47 0.73
N ASP A 138 -4.20 9.39 1.57
CA ASP A 138 -2.78 9.63 1.75
C ASP A 138 -2.10 8.40 2.39
N GLY A 139 -0.79 8.32 2.29
CA GLY A 139 0.04 7.31 2.90
C GLY A 139 1.06 7.91 3.86
N ALA A 140 1.60 7.10 4.74
CA ALA A 140 2.65 7.50 5.66
C ALA A 140 3.79 6.49 5.69
N PHE A 141 5.02 6.97 5.93
CA PHE A 141 6.11 6.09 6.28
C PHE A 141 5.85 5.40 7.63
N ASP A 142 5.37 6.17 8.61
CA ASP A 142 4.96 5.65 9.92
C ASP A 142 3.47 5.27 9.91
N ASN A 143 3.15 4.09 9.41
CA ASN A 143 1.79 3.55 9.36
C ASN A 143 1.10 3.44 10.74
N ARG A 144 1.85 3.52 11.84
CA ARG A 144 1.33 3.41 13.21
C ARG A 144 1.23 4.74 13.93
N PHE A 145 1.68 5.84 13.30
CA PHE A 145 1.64 7.19 13.85
C PHE A 145 2.35 7.33 15.21
N LEU A 146 3.50 6.66 15.37
CA LEU A 146 4.25 6.62 16.62
C LEU A 146 5.23 7.77 16.76
N THR A 147 5.61 8.40 15.65
CA THR A 147 6.58 9.49 15.66
C THR A 147 5.95 10.80 16.12
N LYS A 148 6.79 11.75 16.52
CA LYS A 148 6.35 13.07 16.99
C LYS A 148 5.70 13.91 15.89
N ASP A 149 5.93 13.59 14.64
CA ASP A 149 5.41 14.32 13.47
C ASP A 149 3.88 14.26 13.38
N TRP A 150 3.29 13.23 14.00
CA TRP A 150 1.85 13.00 14.00
C TRP A 150 1.08 13.67 15.13
N LYS A 151 1.78 14.31 16.09
CA LYS A 151 1.12 14.89 17.28
C LYS A 151 0.08 15.98 16.96
N ASP A 152 0.31 16.73 15.89
CA ASP A 152 -0.54 17.84 15.46
C ASP A 152 -1.52 17.45 14.34
N VAL A 153 -1.50 16.17 13.91
CA VAL A 153 -2.44 15.62 12.92
C VAL A 153 -3.65 15.04 13.65
N SER A 154 -4.84 15.49 13.26
CA SER A 154 -6.08 15.05 13.89
C SER A 154 -6.31 13.53 13.71
N GLU A 155 -7.01 12.92 14.67
CA GLU A 155 -7.40 11.51 14.58
C GLU A 155 -8.22 11.23 13.31
N ASN A 156 -9.12 12.11 12.94
CA ASN A 156 -9.91 11.99 11.72
C ASN A 156 -9.03 11.92 10.46
N GLU A 157 -7.98 12.75 10.38
CA GLU A 157 -7.06 12.71 9.25
C GLU A 157 -6.24 11.43 9.23
N ARG A 158 -5.77 10.96 10.40
CA ARG A 158 -5.05 9.68 10.51
C ARG A 158 -5.92 8.49 10.09
N ASN A 159 -7.20 8.49 10.49
CA ASN A 159 -8.17 7.46 10.11
C ASN A 159 -8.52 7.47 8.60
N ASN A 160 -8.19 8.55 7.90
CA ASN A 160 -8.38 8.65 6.45
C ASN A 160 -7.13 8.25 5.65
N MET A 161 -6.06 7.82 6.31
CA MET A 161 -4.85 7.38 5.63
C MET A 161 -4.94 5.90 5.28
N LEU A 162 -4.31 5.54 4.18
CA LEU A 162 -4.17 4.16 3.73
C LEU A 162 -2.76 3.67 4.00
N LEU A 163 -2.64 2.41 4.37
CA LEU A 163 -1.34 1.81 4.60
C LEU A 163 -0.46 1.87 3.35
N THR A 164 0.83 2.09 3.57
CA THR A 164 1.89 1.92 2.60
C THR A 164 2.62 0.61 2.87
N TYR A 165 3.13 -0.02 1.83
CA TYR A 165 4.15 -1.05 2.02
C TYR A 165 5.49 -0.39 2.28
N GLN A 166 6.24 -0.93 3.22
CA GLN A 166 7.58 -0.46 3.54
C GLN A 166 8.59 -1.53 3.22
N THR A 167 9.73 -1.14 2.71
CA THR A 167 10.87 -2.04 2.51
C THR A 167 11.35 -2.59 3.85
N THR A 168 12.09 -3.68 3.84
CA THR A 168 12.28 -4.61 4.96
C THR A 168 12.84 -3.97 6.24
N GLU A 169 13.60 -2.89 6.12
CA GLU A 169 14.25 -2.24 7.25
C GLU A 169 13.81 -0.79 7.40
N SER A 170 12.63 -0.56 7.97
CA SER A 170 12.06 0.78 8.15
C SER A 170 12.88 1.71 9.06
N LEU A 171 13.92 1.22 9.72
CA LEU A 171 14.89 2.02 10.47
C LEU A 171 16.14 2.39 9.64
N ASP A 172 16.31 1.78 8.47
CA ASP A 172 17.39 2.11 7.56
C ASP A 172 17.07 3.42 6.80
N MET A 173 18.06 4.29 6.63
CA MET A 173 17.94 5.50 5.83
C MET A 173 17.60 5.24 4.35
N TYR A 174 17.82 4.04 3.88
CA TYR A 174 17.49 3.60 2.51
C TYR A 174 16.11 2.96 2.41
N SER A 175 15.40 2.80 3.53
CA SER A 175 14.04 2.29 3.52
C SER A 175 13.06 3.34 3.00
N TYR A 176 12.08 2.90 2.23
CA TYR A 176 11.07 3.77 1.63
C TYR A 176 9.70 3.09 1.53
N PRO A 177 8.61 3.84 1.54
CA PRO A 177 7.30 3.31 1.18
C PRO A 177 7.19 3.12 -0.34
N ALA A 178 6.58 2.02 -0.77
CA ALA A 178 6.42 1.70 -2.18
C ALA A 178 5.01 1.18 -2.48
N ASP A 179 4.26 1.94 -3.27
CA ASP A 179 2.93 1.49 -3.73
C ASP A 179 3.02 0.44 -4.85
N ASP A 180 4.15 0.35 -5.55
CA ASP A 180 4.41 -0.68 -6.57
C ASP A 180 4.23 -2.10 -6.04
N TYR A 181 4.47 -2.32 -4.73
CA TYR A 181 4.23 -3.59 -4.06
C TYR A 181 2.84 -4.16 -4.33
N PHE A 182 1.84 -3.31 -4.41
CA PHE A 182 0.46 -3.73 -4.65
C PHE A 182 0.19 -4.18 -6.09
N GLY A 183 1.11 -3.91 -7.00
CA GLY A 183 1.00 -4.26 -8.41
C GLY A 183 1.88 -5.42 -8.86
N PHE A 184 2.76 -5.92 -8.00
CA PHE A 184 3.53 -7.13 -8.26
C PHE A 184 2.70 -8.36 -7.85
N LEU A 185 1.95 -8.95 -8.79
CA LEU A 185 0.91 -9.94 -8.50
C LEU A 185 1.31 -11.38 -8.84
N GLU A 186 2.44 -11.61 -9.52
CA GLU A 186 2.98 -12.95 -9.73
C GLU A 186 3.49 -13.57 -8.42
N ASP A 187 3.55 -14.90 -8.35
CA ASP A 187 3.90 -15.63 -7.11
C ASP A 187 5.32 -15.37 -6.63
N ASP A 188 6.24 -15.16 -7.55
CA ASP A 188 7.67 -14.91 -7.29
C ASP A 188 8.02 -13.42 -7.22
N SER A 189 7.07 -12.54 -7.47
CA SER A 189 7.28 -11.09 -7.56
C SER A 189 7.12 -10.34 -6.22
N GLU A 190 6.71 -11.00 -5.14
CA GLU A 190 6.51 -10.33 -3.85
C GLU A 190 7.79 -9.75 -3.25
N ASN A 191 8.95 -10.26 -3.66
CA ASN A 191 10.27 -9.76 -3.28
C ASN A 191 10.86 -8.77 -4.30
N ALA A 192 10.07 -8.31 -5.26
CA ALA A 192 10.50 -7.38 -6.30
C ALA A 192 10.74 -5.96 -5.79
N ILE A 193 10.25 -5.63 -4.60
CA ILE A 193 10.56 -4.37 -3.93
C ILE A 193 11.99 -4.44 -3.42
N TYR A 194 12.81 -3.54 -3.95
CA TYR A 194 14.23 -3.53 -3.68
C TYR A 194 14.57 -3.12 -2.27
N ASN A 195 15.44 -3.91 -1.65
CA ASN A 195 16.20 -3.46 -0.49
C ASN A 195 17.62 -3.13 -0.97
N TYR A 196 18.08 -1.93 -0.67
CA TYR A 196 19.47 -1.58 -0.91
C TYR A 196 20.37 -2.54 -0.11
N ASN A 197 21.33 -3.16 -0.79
CA ASN A 197 22.30 -4.02 -0.13
C ASN A 197 23.54 -3.22 0.22
N SER A 198 23.59 -2.70 1.44
CA SER A 198 24.71 -1.90 1.97
C SER A 198 26.07 -2.62 1.93
N ASN A 199 26.08 -3.95 1.95
CA ASN A 199 27.33 -4.72 1.88
C ASN A 199 27.91 -4.79 0.46
N LYS A 200 27.08 -4.55 -0.56
CA LYS A 200 27.48 -4.63 -1.96
C LYS A 200 27.41 -3.29 -2.69
N ASP A 201 26.91 -2.25 -2.00
CA ASP A 201 26.66 -0.92 -2.59
C ASP A 201 25.85 -1.01 -3.90
N GLU A 202 24.82 -1.86 -3.90
CA GLU A 202 24.02 -2.11 -5.08
C GLU A 202 22.53 -2.32 -4.72
N TYR A 203 21.65 -1.90 -5.63
CA TYR A 203 20.25 -2.32 -5.63
C TYR A 203 20.13 -3.63 -6.40
N PRO A 204 19.48 -4.66 -5.82
CA PRO A 204 19.22 -5.88 -6.58
C PRO A 204 18.36 -5.54 -7.81
N THR A 205 18.77 -6.04 -8.97
CA THR A 205 17.97 -5.93 -10.18
C THR A 205 16.79 -6.90 -10.10
N SER A 206 15.56 -6.38 -10.09
CA SER A 206 14.38 -7.22 -10.27
C SER A 206 14.02 -7.30 -11.74
N THR A 207 13.62 -8.48 -12.16
CA THR A 207 13.01 -8.71 -13.48
C THR A 207 11.48 -8.64 -13.42
N ALA A 208 10.90 -8.43 -12.24
CA ALA A 208 9.47 -8.33 -12.06
C ALA A 208 8.92 -7.05 -12.70
N THR A 209 7.80 -7.18 -13.36
CA THR A 209 7.05 -6.07 -13.96
C THR A 209 5.74 -5.87 -13.22
N LEU A 210 5.28 -4.63 -13.18
CA LEU A 210 3.95 -4.33 -12.65
C LEU A 210 2.87 -4.96 -13.53
N ASN A 211 1.97 -5.71 -12.92
CA ASN A 211 0.87 -6.38 -13.63
C ASN A 211 -0.33 -5.44 -13.83
N ILE A 212 -0.42 -4.37 -13.03
CA ILE A 212 -1.51 -3.38 -13.05
C ILE A 212 -0.97 -1.97 -12.87
N GLY A 213 -1.71 -0.97 -13.35
CA GLY A 213 -1.44 0.43 -13.04
C GLY A 213 -1.89 0.78 -11.62
N ILE A 214 -1.06 1.51 -10.87
CA ILE A 214 -1.35 1.93 -9.51
C ILE A 214 -1.32 3.44 -9.42
N GLY A 215 -2.30 4.01 -8.71
CA GLY A 215 -2.33 5.42 -8.37
C GLY A 215 -2.73 5.65 -6.93
N ARG A 216 -2.26 6.74 -6.35
CA ARG A 216 -2.68 7.20 -5.02
C ARG A 216 -3.16 8.64 -5.08
N PHE A 217 -4.29 8.92 -4.43
CA PHE A 217 -4.72 10.28 -4.14
C PHE A 217 -4.24 10.65 -2.73
N PRO A 218 -3.23 11.51 -2.58
CA PRO A 218 -2.68 11.89 -1.28
C PRO A 218 -3.59 12.90 -0.59
N VAL A 219 -4.79 12.47 -0.21
CA VAL A 219 -5.83 13.30 0.42
C VAL A 219 -6.12 12.80 1.83
N ARG A 220 -6.26 13.74 2.78
CA ARG A 220 -6.52 13.48 4.20
C ARG A 220 -7.89 13.97 4.64
N THR A 221 -8.49 14.89 3.89
CA THR A 221 -9.75 15.51 4.24
C THR A 221 -10.78 15.34 3.12
N ARG A 222 -12.06 15.34 3.50
CA ARG A 222 -13.16 15.29 2.52
C ARG A 222 -13.09 16.42 1.50
N LYS A 223 -12.69 17.63 1.92
CA LYS A 223 -12.52 18.77 1.02
C LYS A 223 -11.47 18.49 -0.05
N GLN A 224 -10.31 17.93 0.31
CA GLN A 224 -9.28 17.56 -0.66
C GLN A 224 -9.78 16.45 -1.59
N ALA A 225 -10.48 15.45 -1.08
CA ALA A 225 -11.08 14.38 -1.87
C ALA A 225 -12.05 14.94 -2.92
N THR A 226 -12.96 15.84 -2.51
CA THR A 226 -13.88 16.53 -3.45
C THR A 226 -13.12 17.29 -4.52
N GLN A 227 -12.10 18.07 -4.14
CA GLN A 227 -11.32 18.88 -5.09
C GLN A 227 -10.58 18.03 -6.14
N VAL A 228 -10.01 16.88 -5.73
CA VAL A 228 -9.32 15.97 -6.66
C VAL A 228 -10.32 15.34 -7.63
N VAL A 229 -11.46 14.86 -7.12
CA VAL A 229 -12.50 14.24 -7.96
C VAL A 229 -13.11 15.27 -8.91
N ASP A 230 -13.41 16.49 -8.45
CA ASP A 230 -13.91 17.57 -9.30
C ASP A 230 -12.94 17.92 -10.43
N LYS A 231 -11.63 17.99 -10.12
CA LYS A 231 -10.59 18.22 -11.12
C LYS A 231 -10.57 17.13 -12.18
N ILE A 232 -10.64 15.86 -11.77
CA ILE A 232 -10.60 14.72 -12.70
C ILE A 232 -11.84 14.70 -13.57
N ILE A 233 -13.04 14.81 -12.99
CA ILE A 233 -14.29 14.81 -13.74
C ILE A 233 -14.33 16.01 -14.71
N SER A 234 -13.88 17.19 -14.29
CA SER A 234 -13.77 18.36 -15.14
C SER A 234 -12.82 18.11 -16.32
N TYR A 235 -11.67 17.50 -16.06
CA TYR A 235 -10.70 17.14 -17.11
C TYR A 235 -11.28 16.09 -18.09
N MET A 236 -11.93 15.05 -17.56
CA MET A 236 -12.60 14.02 -18.38
C MET A 236 -13.66 14.61 -19.32
N ASN A 237 -14.39 15.61 -18.86
CA ASN A 237 -15.46 16.27 -19.59
C ASN A 237 -15.00 17.49 -20.42
N ASN A 238 -13.72 17.82 -20.34
CA ASN A 238 -13.19 18.99 -21.02
C ASN A 238 -13.15 18.79 -22.54
N SER A 239 -13.94 19.58 -23.24
CA SER A 239 -14.01 19.61 -24.72
C SER A 239 -12.97 20.54 -25.36
N ASP A 240 -12.18 21.26 -24.55
CA ASP A 240 -11.08 22.09 -25.07
C ASP A 240 -9.99 21.20 -25.68
N LEU A 241 -9.83 21.30 -26.99
CA LEU A 241 -8.85 20.56 -27.77
C LEU A 241 -7.54 21.34 -27.97
N GLY A 242 -7.28 22.34 -27.13
CA GLY A 242 -6.09 23.17 -27.18
C GLY A 242 -4.78 22.36 -27.13
N MET A 243 -3.73 22.94 -27.73
CA MET A 243 -2.38 22.32 -27.83
C MET A 243 -1.79 21.97 -26.45
N TRP A 244 -2.26 22.58 -25.38
CA TRP A 244 -1.82 22.32 -24.01
C TRP A 244 -1.97 20.84 -23.57
N LYS A 245 -2.94 20.12 -24.14
CA LYS A 245 -3.13 18.68 -23.85
C LYS A 245 -2.03 17.80 -24.44
N ASN A 246 -1.29 18.30 -25.39
CA ASN A 246 -0.19 17.61 -26.05
C ASN A 246 1.19 18.02 -25.49
N ASN A 247 1.22 18.92 -24.52
CA ASN A 247 2.47 19.34 -23.90
C ASN A 247 2.88 18.31 -22.85
N LEU A 248 4.04 17.72 -23.06
CA LEU A 248 4.74 16.90 -22.08
C LEU A 248 5.79 17.78 -21.40
N CYS A 249 5.71 17.90 -20.09
CA CYS A 249 6.65 18.67 -19.29
C CYS A 249 7.45 17.71 -18.42
N PHE A 250 8.76 17.68 -18.63
CA PHE A 250 9.71 16.92 -17.83
C PHE A 250 10.35 17.82 -16.78
N ILE A 251 10.47 17.33 -15.56
CA ILE A 251 11.07 18.04 -14.44
C ILE A 251 12.15 17.14 -13.87
N ALA A 252 13.37 17.67 -13.75
CA ALA A 252 14.49 17.02 -13.11
C ALA A 252 15.20 18.01 -12.20
N ASP A 253 15.88 17.53 -11.17
CA ASP A 253 16.77 18.37 -10.37
C ASP A 253 18.06 18.68 -11.11
N ASP A 254 18.82 19.65 -10.62
CA ASP A 254 20.05 20.11 -11.26
C ASP A 254 21.28 19.23 -11.00
N GLY A 255 21.11 18.14 -10.24
CA GLY A 255 22.19 17.20 -9.90
C GLY A 255 23.31 17.81 -9.06
N SER A 256 23.10 18.98 -8.49
CA SER A 256 24.10 19.71 -7.72
C SER A 256 24.09 19.25 -6.26
N ASN A 257 24.99 18.31 -5.92
CA ASN A 257 25.35 18.05 -4.54
C ASN A 257 26.60 18.84 -4.16
N ALA A 258 26.69 19.27 -2.90
CA ALA A 258 27.76 20.15 -2.40
C ALA A 258 29.18 19.66 -2.71
N ASP A 259 29.36 18.34 -2.90
CA ASP A 259 30.67 17.71 -3.12
C ASP A 259 30.80 16.98 -4.47
N LYS A 260 29.73 16.82 -5.23
CA LYS A 260 29.76 16.08 -6.50
C LYS A 260 28.57 16.46 -7.40
N TYR A 261 28.89 16.87 -8.64
CA TYR A 261 27.89 17.06 -9.67
C TYR A 261 27.50 15.71 -10.27
N ASP A 262 26.22 15.35 -10.14
CA ASP A 262 25.64 14.13 -10.70
C ASP A 262 24.37 14.47 -11.52
N PRO A 263 24.48 14.64 -12.83
CA PRO A 263 23.38 15.06 -13.69
C PRO A 263 22.48 13.91 -14.15
N VAL A 264 22.49 12.75 -13.48
CA VAL A 264 21.78 11.53 -13.92
C VAL A 264 20.32 11.83 -14.27
N HIS A 265 19.59 12.52 -13.39
CA HIS A 265 18.17 12.81 -13.61
C HIS A 265 17.93 13.75 -14.81
N GLN A 266 18.82 14.72 -15.03
CA GLN A 266 18.75 15.59 -16.21
C GLN A 266 19.05 14.81 -17.50
N VAL A 267 20.10 13.98 -17.48
CA VAL A 267 20.51 13.17 -18.64
C VAL A 267 19.41 12.19 -19.02
N ASP A 268 18.82 11.48 -18.06
CA ASP A 268 17.74 10.52 -18.31
C ASP A 268 16.49 11.22 -18.85
N THR A 269 16.15 12.39 -18.30
CA THR A 269 15.01 13.20 -18.74
C THR A 269 15.22 13.71 -20.17
N GLU A 270 16.43 14.15 -20.52
CA GLU A 270 16.77 14.57 -21.87
C GLU A 270 16.71 13.41 -22.87
N GLN A 271 17.18 12.22 -22.50
CA GLN A 271 17.08 11.03 -23.35
C GLN A 271 15.62 10.65 -23.63
N LEU A 272 14.74 10.70 -22.63
CA LEU A 272 13.31 10.48 -22.82
C LEU A 272 12.69 11.49 -23.78
N THR A 273 13.09 12.76 -23.69
CA THR A 273 12.64 13.81 -24.61
C THR A 273 13.05 13.51 -26.05
N ILE A 274 14.32 13.15 -26.27
CA ILE A 274 14.85 12.78 -27.59
C ILE A 274 14.09 11.58 -28.16
N MET A 275 13.87 10.52 -27.38
CA MET A 275 13.14 9.34 -27.81
C MET A 275 11.70 9.67 -28.26
N LEU A 276 11.04 10.58 -27.57
CA LEU A 276 9.67 11.01 -27.92
C LEU A 276 9.66 11.85 -29.20
N GLU A 277 10.63 12.73 -29.40
CA GLU A 277 10.78 13.54 -30.62
C GLU A 277 11.08 12.68 -31.85
N GLU A 278 11.96 11.70 -31.74
CA GLU A 278 12.28 10.74 -32.78
C GLU A 278 11.08 9.91 -33.20
N ASN A 279 10.31 9.39 -32.23
CA ASN A 279 9.07 8.66 -32.51
C ASN A 279 7.98 9.51 -33.18
N LYS A 280 7.95 10.81 -32.92
CA LYS A 280 7.02 11.75 -33.54
C LYS A 280 7.34 11.97 -35.01
N ASN A 281 8.61 11.90 -35.40
CA ASN A 281 9.10 12.09 -36.77
C ASN A 281 9.03 10.79 -37.59
N SER A 282 8.78 9.63 -36.98
CA SER A 282 8.73 8.32 -37.66
C SER A 282 7.30 7.91 -38.09
N LYS A 283 6.29 8.76 -37.89
CA LYS A 283 4.92 8.59 -38.36
C LYS A 283 4.54 9.68 -39.36
#